data_21155afccfd528a6160145f03918a8f1
#
_entry.id   21155afccfd528a6160145f03918a8f1
#
_cell.length_a   1.000
_cell.length_b   1.000
_cell.length_c   1.000
_cell.angle_alpha   90.00
_cell.angle_beta   90.00
_cell.angle_gamma   90.00
#
_symmetry.space_group_name_H-M   'P 1'
#
loop_
_entity.id
_entity.type
_entity.pdbx_description
1 polymer ?
#
loop_
_entity_poly.entity_id
_entity_poly.type
_entity_poly.pdbx_seq_one_letter_code
_entity_poly.pdbx_strand_id
1 'polypeptide(L)'
;MGSLAPGSLAMTTSLWLSLTDLGRIFGISAVHCGRLLSDAGLRQQNGAPTSTALQQGLAYQHHPHATCPNAVWNGEGCATLLQEQGLRPMAERNLIDQWADLLSALEQGSPSINTSAEEMASDLPANLVTQVNQELRQRGCNFQVGPQAQPKRRASACRRARSSSSRN
;
A
#
# COMPACT_ATOMS: atom_id res chain seq x y z
N MET A 1 -11.86 34.38 8.63
CA MET A 1 -10.81 33.96 9.56
C MET A 1 -10.43 32.54 9.26
N GLY A 2 -9.59 32.33 8.25
CA GLY A 2 -9.14 31.01 7.86
C GLY A 2 -8.04 30.52 8.78
N SER A 3 -8.31 29.52 9.60
CA SER A 3 -7.29 28.77 10.30
C SER A 3 -6.63 27.82 9.30
N LEU A 4 -5.49 28.19 8.78
CA LEU A 4 -4.62 27.30 8.03
C LEU A 4 -3.95 26.37 9.04
N ALA A 5 -4.45 25.16 9.14
CA ALA A 5 -3.69 24.10 9.75
C ALA A 5 -2.39 23.91 8.93
N PRO A 6 -1.20 23.91 9.56
CA PRO A 6 0.02 23.57 8.87
C PRO A 6 -0.08 22.10 8.47
N GLY A 7 -0.45 21.86 7.21
CA GLY A 7 -0.34 20.56 6.61
C GLY A 7 1.09 20.09 6.76
N SER A 8 1.26 18.95 7.40
CA SER A 8 2.51 18.22 7.45
C SER A 8 3.05 18.16 6.02
N LEU A 9 4.10 18.92 5.76
CA LEU A 9 4.92 18.78 4.58
C LEU A 9 5.66 17.43 4.70
N ALA A 10 4.92 16.33 4.52
CA ALA A 10 5.54 15.14 4.04
C ALA A 10 6.12 15.53 2.68
N MET A 11 7.42 15.66 2.58
CA MET A 11 8.13 15.73 1.32
C MET A 11 7.93 14.38 0.62
N THR A 12 6.72 14.18 0.10
CA THR A 12 6.48 13.12 -0.87
C THR A 12 7.20 13.56 -2.13
N THR A 13 8.36 12.98 -2.33
CA THR A 13 9.06 13.08 -3.62
C THR A 13 8.09 12.49 -4.62
N SER A 14 7.36 13.34 -5.33
CA SER A 14 6.45 12.91 -6.39
C SER A 14 7.26 12.14 -7.41
N LEU A 15 7.17 10.83 -7.37
CA LEU A 15 7.86 9.95 -8.29
C LEU A 15 7.12 9.97 -9.63
N TRP A 16 7.75 10.54 -10.64
CA TRP A 16 7.24 10.57 -12.00
C TRP A 16 7.57 9.27 -12.70
N LEU A 17 6.56 8.50 -13.07
CA LEU A 17 6.68 7.16 -13.61
C LEU A 17 6.20 7.08 -15.05
N SER A 18 6.81 6.19 -15.83
CA SER A 18 6.24 5.74 -17.11
C SER A 18 5.01 4.85 -16.87
N LEU A 19 4.18 4.65 -17.89
CA LEU A 19 3.06 3.69 -17.82
C LEU A 19 3.56 2.27 -17.53
N THR A 20 4.75 1.92 -17.99
CA THR A 20 5.35 0.61 -17.74
C THR A 20 5.70 0.44 -16.27
N ASP A 21 6.31 1.45 -15.67
CA ASP A 21 6.70 1.39 -14.26
C ASP A 21 5.49 1.46 -13.34
N LEU A 22 4.51 2.29 -13.67
CA LEU A 22 3.24 2.35 -12.96
C LEU A 22 2.49 1.01 -13.05
N GLY A 23 2.46 0.40 -14.22
CA GLY A 23 1.86 -0.94 -14.41
C GLY A 23 2.57 -2.03 -13.60
N ARG A 24 3.89 -1.97 -13.47
CA ARG A 24 4.66 -2.92 -12.65
C ARG A 24 4.27 -2.89 -11.18
N ILE A 25 3.94 -1.73 -10.64
CA ILE A 25 3.48 -1.60 -9.25
C ILE A 25 2.22 -2.46 -9.00
N PHE A 26 1.33 -2.52 -9.99
CA PHE A 26 0.06 -3.25 -9.91
C PHE A 26 0.08 -4.63 -10.58
N GLY A 27 1.20 -5.02 -11.19
CA GLY A 27 1.32 -6.27 -11.93
C GLY A 27 0.47 -6.32 -13.20
N ILE A 28 0.28 -5.19 -13.86
CA ILE A 28 -0.46 -5.05 -15.11
C ILE A 28 0.45 -4.50 -16.22
N SER A 29 0.06 -4.73 -17.48
CA SER A 29 0.82 -4.19 -18.61
C SER A 29 0.65 -2.67 -18.74
N ALA A 30 1.61 -2.01 -19.39
CA ALA A 30 1.51 -0.59 -19.71
C ALA A 30 0.24 -0.25 -20.53
N VAL A 31 -0.16 -1.15 -21.43
CA VAL A 31 -1.38 -1.00 -22.25
C VAL A 31 -2.62 -1.03 -21.35
N HIS A 32 -2.70 -1.96 -20.42
CA HIS A 32 -3.82 -2.05 -19.47
C HIS A 32 -3.85 -0.84 -18.55
N CYS A 33 -2.71 -0.46 -17.99
CA CYS A 33 -2.57 0.76 -17.18
C CYS A 33 -3.04 2.00 -17.94
N GLY A 34 -2.59 2.15 -19.20
CA GLY A 34 -3.01 3.26 -20.07
C GLY A 34 -4.50 3.27 -20.37
N ARG A 35 -5.14 2.11 -20.49
CA ARG A 35 -6.59 1.99 -20.67
C ARG A 35 -7.34 2.46 -19.43
N LEU A 36 -6.94 2.01 -18.25
CA LEU A 36 -7.55 2.42 -16.98
C LEU A 36 -7.44 3.94 -16.75
N LEU A 37 -6.30 4.54 -17.10
CA LEU A 37 -6.15 5.99 -17.05
C LEU A 37 -7.03 6.71 -18.10
N SER A 38 -7.28 6.10 -19.24
CA SER A 38 -8.22 6.63 -20.24
C SER A 38 -9.67 6.55 -19.76
N ASP A 39 -10.05 5.44 -19.13
CA ASP A 39 -11.38 5.25 -18.54
C ASP A 39 -11.63 6.22 -17.37
N ALA A 40 -10.57 6.58 -16.64
CA ALA A 40 -10.59 7.62 -15.61
C ALA A 40 -10.59 9.07 -16.19
N GLY A 41 -10.55 9.23 -17.50
CA GLY A 41 -10.52 10.54 -18.17
C GLY A 41 -9.18 11.29 -18.04
N LEU A 42 -8.10 10.60 -17.72
CA LEU A 42 -6.78 11.20 -17.53
C LEU A 42 -5.89 11.10 -18.78
N ARG A 43 -6.17 10.15 -19.66
CA ARG A 43 -5.39 9.88 -20.86
C ARG A 43 -6.28 9.90 -22.09
N GLN A 44 -5.81 10.54 -23.17
CA GLN A 44 -6.48 10.57 -24.46
C GLN A 44 -6.20 9.29 -25.26
N GLN A 45 -6.98 9.04 -26.30
CA GLN A 45 -6.78 7.88 -27.19
C GLN A 45 -5.44 7.90 -27.92
N ASN A 46 -4.90 9.09 -28.20
CA ASN A 46 -3.59 9.27 -28.79
C ASN A 46 -2.42 9.03 -27.84
N GLY A 47 -2.71 8.73 -26.56
CA GLY A 47 -1.72 8.47 -25.53
C GLY A 47 -1.27 9.72 -24.74
N ALA A 48 -1.70 10.91 -25.13
CA ALA A 48 -1.38 12.12 -24.39
C ALA A 48 -2.22 12.26 -23.12
N PRO A 49 -1.71 12.94 -22.08
CA PRO A 49 -2.51 13.27 -20.91
C PRO A 49 -3.62 14.27 -21.27
N THR A 50 -4.73 14.19 -20.57
CA THR A 50 -5.81 15.19 -20.71
C THR A 50 -5.44 16.48 -19.98
N SER A 51 -6.12 17.58 -20.32
CA SER A 51 -5.97 18.85 -19.62
C SER A 51 -6.24 18.70 -18.12
N THR A 52 -7.21 17.86 -17.75
CA THR A 52 -7.55 17.55 -16.36
C THR A 52 -6.39 16.89 -15.64
N ALA A 53 -5.74 15.90 -16.24
CA ALA A 53 -4.59 15.22 -15.66
C ALA A 53 -3.39 16.17 -15.44
N LEU A 54 -3.17 17.08 -16.36
CA LEU A 54 -2.11 18.10 -16.25
C LEU A 54 -2.43 19.12 -15.15
N GLN A 55 -3.66 19.60 -15.07
CA GLN A 55 -4.09 20.57 -14.06
C GLN A 55 -4.07 19.99 -12.64
N GLN A 56 -4.42 18.71 -12.49
CA GLN A 56 -4.39 18.00 -11.21
C GLN A 56 -2.98 17.55 -10.79
N GLY A 57 -1.96 17.79 -11.63
CA GLY A 57 -0.61 17.34 -11.36
C GLY A 57 -0.43 15.82 -11.38
N LEU A 58 -1.33 15.10 -12.05
CA LEU A 58 -1.29 13.65 -12.21
C LEU A 58 -0.42 13.20 -13.39
N ALA A 59 -0.19 14.10 -14.34
CA ALA A 59 0.66 13.86 -15.47
C ALA A 59 1.54 15.07 -15.78
N TYR A 60 2.68 14.82 -16.39
CA TYR A 60 3.57 15.85 -16.91
C TYR A 60 4.04 15.46 -18.32
N GLN A 61 4.08 16.42 -19.23
CA GLN A 61 4.48 16.22 -20.61
C GLN A 61 5.60 17.19 -20.99
N HIS A 62 6.79 16.65 -21.31
CA HIS A 62 7.95 17.46 -21.65
C HIS A 62 7.82 18.20 -22.99
N HIS A 63 7.18 17.56 -23.96
CA HIS A 63 7.05 18.11 -25.32
C HIS A 63 5.63 17.90 -25.84
N PRO A 64 4.73 18.89 -25.70
CA PRO A 64 3.33 18.73 -26.12
C PRO A 64 3.17 18.56 -27.64
N HIS A 65 4.17 18.89 -28.43
CA HIS A 65 4.14 18.81 -29.89
C HIS A 65 4.95 17.64 -30.48
N ALA A 66 5.48 16.75 -29.62
CA ALA A 66 6.20 15.58 -30.11
C ALA A 66 5.23 14.55 -30.71
N THR A 67 5.66 13.90 -31.79
CA THR A 67 4.89 12.82 -32.47
C THR A 67 4.66 11.63 -31.52
N CYS A 68 5.51 11.44 -30.52
CA CYS A 68 5.32 10.49 -29.45
C CYS A 68 5.17 11.23 -28.12
N PRO A 69 4.00 11.25 -27.52
CA PRO A 69 3.77 11.90 -26.25
C PRO A 69 4.50 11.15 -25.13
N ASN A 70 5.67 11.64 -24.77
CA ASN A 70 6.40 11.16 -23.60
C ASN A 70 5.81 11.81 -22.36
N ALA A 71 4.68 11.31 -21.93
CA ALA A 71 4.07 11.70 -20.67
C ALA A 71 4.60 10.83 -19.53
N VAL A 72 4.90 11.46 -18.42
CA VAL A 72 5.17 10.80 -17.15
C VAL A 72 4.00 11.05 -16.20
N TRP A 73 3.76 10.10 -15.32
CA TRP A 73 2.60 10.07 -14.45
C TRP A 73 3.03 10.15 -12.98
N ASN A 74 2.29 10.91 -12.21
CA ASN A 74 2.52 10.97 -10.77
C ASN A 74 2.18 9.61 -10.14
N GLY A 75 3.21 8.91 -9.65
CA GLY A 75 3.06 7.55 -9.13
C GLY A 75 2.07 7.46 -7.98
N GLU A 76 2.10 8.41 -7.05
CA GLU A 76 1.21 8.42 -5.87
C GLU A 76 -0.24 8.74 -6.26
N GLY A 77 -0.46 9.82 -7.01
CA GLY A 77 -1.80 10.23 -7.43
C GLY A 77 -2.47 9.21 -8.33
N CYS A 78 -1.73 8.64 -9.31
CA CYS A 78 -2.26 7.60 -10.18
C CYS A 78 -2.46 6.28 -9.44
N ALA A 79 -1.60 5.94 -8.47
CA ALA A 79 -1.78 4.74 -7.64
C ALA A 79 -3.07 4.82 -6.83
N THR A 80 -3.39 5.95 -6.22
CA THR A 80 -4.64 6.17 -5.50
C THR A 80 -5.85 5.92 -6.39
N LEU A 81 -5.86 6.50 -7.60
CA LEU A 81 -6.95 6.32 -8.56
C LEU A 81 -7.11 4.86 -9.02
N LEU A 82 -5.99 4.18 -9.28
CA LEU A 82 -6.02 2.76 -9.66
C LEU A 82 -6.52 1.87 -8.51
N GLN A 83 -6.20 2.21 -7.25
CA GLN A 83 -6.73 1.53 -6.07
C GLN A 83 -8.24 1.77 -5.91
N GLU A 84 -8.73 2.98 -6.17
CA GLU A 84 -10.17 3.29 -6.19
C GLU A 84 -10.93 2.47 -7.26
N GLN A 85 -10.28 2.12 -8.37
CA GLN A 85 -10.79 1.22 -9.39
C GLN A 85 -10.68 -0.27 -9.00
N GLY A 86 -10.25 -0.58 -7.79
CA GLY A 86 -10.16 -1.93 -7.26
C GLY A 86 -8.83 -2.65 -7.51
N LEU A 87 -7.82 -1.97 -8.07
CA LEU A 87 -6.49 -2.54 -8.20
C LEU A 87 -5.75 -2.47 -6.86
N ARG A 88 -4.88 -3.47 -6.64
CA ARG A 88 -3.99 -3.49 -5.48
C ARG A 88 -2.55 -3.59 -5.92
N PRO A 89 -1.62 -2.87 -5.26
CA PRO A 89 -0.19 -3.03 -5.52
C PRO A 89 0.27 -4.47 -5.37
N MET A 90 1.21 -4.91 -6.19
CA MET A 90 1.77 -6.26 -6.12
C MET A 90 2.41 -6.55 -4.77
N ALA A 91 3.07 -5.57 -4.18
CA ALA A 91 3.67 -5.71 -2.86
C ALA A 91 2.62 -6.02 -1.78
N GLU A 92 1.45 -5.38 -1.83
CA GLU A 92 0.35 -5.65 -0.91
C GLU A 92 -0.26 -7.03 -1.14
N ARG A 93 -0.47 -7.44 -2.40
CA ARG A 93 -0.96 -8.79 -2.73
C ARG A 93 -0.01 -9.87 -2.23
N ASN A 94 1.28 -9.72 -2.50
CA ASN A 94 2.28 -10.67 -2.05
C ASN A 94 2.32 -10.76 -0.52
N LEU A 95 2.13 -9.65 0.18
CA LEU A 95 2.07 -9.63 1.63
C LEU A 95 0.83 -10.35 2.17
N ILE A 96 -0.33 -10.15 1.54
CA ILE A 96 -1.57 -10.85 1.89
C ILE A 96 -1.41 -12.37 1.69
N ASP A 97 -0.84 -12.77 0.53
CA ASP A 97 -0.58 -14.18 0.24
C ASP A 97 0.37 -14.82 1.25
N GLN A 98 1.46 -14.14 1.59
CA GLN A 98 2.43 -14.62 2.59
C GLN A 98 1.81 -14.78 3.98
N TRP A 99 0.97 -13.84 4.42
CA TRP A 99 0.25 -13.95 5.68
C TRP A 99 -0.76 -15.10 5.66
N ALA A 100 -1.50 -15.27 4.57
CA ALA A 100 -2.45 -16.37 4.42
C ALA A 100 -1.74 -17.72 4.41
N ASP A 101 -0.59 -17.86 3.73
CA ASP A 101 0.23 -19.07 3.73
C ASP A 101 0.73 -19.39 5.14
N LEU A 102 1.26 -18.40 5.85
CA LEU A 102 1.79 -18.57 7.19
C LEU A 102 0.70 -19.01 8.18
N LEU A 103 -0.42 -18.30 8.22
CA LEU A 103 -1.53 -18.60 9.14
C LEU A 103 -2.17 -19.95 8.84
N SER A 104 -2.32 -20.30 7.57
CA SER A 104 -2.83 -21.62 7.16
C SER A 104 -1.88 -22.76 7.58
N ALA A 105 -0.57 -22.55 7.43
CA ALA A 105 0.42 -23.53 7.85
C ALA A 105 0.43 -23.72 9.38
N LEU A 106 0.26 -22.64 10.15
CA LEU A 106 0.19 -22.70 11.62
C LEU A 106 -1.06 -23.39 12.11
N GLU A 107 -2.23 -23.17 11.47
CA GLU A 107 -3.47 -23.86 11.79
C GLU A 107 -3.34 -25.38 11.54
N GLN A 108 -2.68 -25.78 10.47
CA GLN A 108 -2.43 -27.18 10.15
C GLN A 108 -1.40 -27.86 11.07
N GLY A 109 -0.76 -27.09 11.92
CA GLY A 109 0.25 -27.56 12.85
C GLY A 109 1.62 -27.76 12.22
N SER A 110 2.41 -26.72 12.20
CA SER A 110 3.80 -26.79 11.74
C SER A 110 4.69 -27.23 12.90
N PRO A 111 5.39 -28.39 12.82
CA PRO A 111 6.24 -28.87 13.91
C PRO A 111 7.48 -28.00 14.17
N SER A 112 7.76 -27.07 13.28
CA SER A 112 8.94 -26.20 13.34
C SER A 112 8.68 -24.85 14.02
N ILE A 113 7.42 -24.51 14.31
CA ILE A 113 7.04 -23.20 14.84
C ILE A 113 6.23 -23.41 16.13
N ASN A 114 6.73 -22.89 17.25
CA ASN A 114 6.09 -23.00 18.56
C ASN A 114 5.09 -21.86 18.86
N THR A 115 4.66 -21.15 17.83
CA THR A 115 3.72 -20.01 17.92
C THR A 115 2.36 -20.43 17.36
N SER A 116 1.28 -20.04 18.04
CA SER A 116 -0.07 -20.29 17.54
C SER A 116 -0.45 -19.33 16.40
N ALA A 117 -1.45 -19.73 15.59
CA ALA A 117 -1.98 -18.87 14.54
C ALA A 117 -2.55 -17.56 15.11
N GLU A 118 -3.21 -17.61 16.30
CA GLU A 118 -3.75 -16.42 16.97
C GLU A 118 -2.66 -15.45 17.43
N GLU A 119 -1.58 -15.99 17.97
CA GLU A 119 -0.45 -15.20 18.44
C GLU A 119 0.24 -14.50 17.26
N MET A 120 0.48 -15.22 16.17
CA MET A 120 1.05 -14.66 14.95
C MET A 120 0.11 -13.65 14.30
N ALA A 121 -1.20 -13.90 14.30
CA ALA A 121 -2.19 -12.98 13.76
C ALA A 121 -2.24 -11.63 14.49
N SER A 122 -1.75 -11.58 15.73
CA SER A 122 -1.66 -10.30 16.46
C SER A 122 -0.68 -9.30 15.84
N ASP A 123 0.29 -9.78 15.08
CA ASP A 123 1.28 -8.96 14.38
C ASP A 123 0.81 -8.51 12.99
N LEU A 124 -0.33 -9.04 12.52
CA LEU A 124 -0.89 -8.66 11.23
C LEU A 124 -1.36 -7.19 11.23
N PRO A 125 -0.97 -6.37 10.24
CA PRO A 125 -1.48 -5.02 10.12
C PRO A 125 -3.01 -4.97 10.01
N ALA A 126 -3.67 -4.11 10.79
CA ALA A 126 -5.12 -4.03 10.87
C ALA A 126 -5.82 -3.78 9.52
N ASN A 127 -5.17 -3.04 8.64
CA ASN A 127 -5.66 -2.75 7.28
C ASN A 127 -5.67 -3.98 6.35
N LEU A 128 -4.92 -5.04 6.68
CA LEU A 128 -4.85 -6.26 5.88
C LEU A 128 -5.75 -7.39 6.41
N VAL A 129 -6.30 -7.27 7.62
CA VAL A 129 -7.11 -8.32 8.26
C VAL A 129 -8.25 -8.81 7.38
N THR A 130 -8.99 -7.91 6.77
CA THR A 130 -10.13 -8.26 5.91
C THR A 130 -9.69 -9.05 4.68
N GLN A 131 -8.60 -8.62 4.04
CA GLN A 131 -8.07 -9.26 2.83
C GLN A 131 -7.47 -10.63 3.13
N VAL A 132 -6.70 -10.72 4.22
CA VAL A 132 -6.11 -11.99 4.66
C VAL A 132 -7.22 -12.99 5.03
N ASN A 133 -8.26 -12.58 5.74
CA ASN A 133 -9.40 -13.42 6.03
C ASN A 133 -10.14 -13.89 4.76
N GLN A 134 -10.26 -13.02 3.77
CA GLN A 134 -10.84 -13.40 2.49
C GLN A 134 -9.99 -14.45 1.78
N GLU A 135 -8.67 -14.26 1.77
CA GLU A 135 -7.73 -15.21 1.16
C GLU A 135 -7.73 -16.57 1.89
N LEU A 136 -7.73 -16.56 3.23
CA LEU A 136 -7.86 -17.79 4.03
C LEU A 136 -9.13 -18.59 3.69
N ARG A 137 -10.27 -17.91 3.53
CA ARG A 137 -11.52 -18.56 3.12
C ARG A 137 -11.44 -19.16 1.71
N GLN A 138 -10.81 -18.45 0.76
CA GLN A 138 -10.63 -18.96 -0.61
C GLN A 138 -9.78 -20.22 -0.63
N ARG A 139 -8.82 -20.33 0.29
CA ARG A 139 -7.96 -21.50 0.47
C ARG A 139 -8.61 -22.62 1.28
N GLY A 140 -9.84 -22.43 1.75
CA GLY A 140 -10.57 -23.40 2.55
C GLY A 140 -10.08 -23.53 4.00
N CYS A 141 -9.35 -22.54 4.49
CA CYS A 141 -8.88 -22.47 5.87
C CYS A 141 -10.01 -22.00 6.78
N ASN A 142 -10.24 -22.71 7.89
CA ASN A 142 -11.29 -22.36 8.85
C ASN A 142 -10.86 -21.26 9.83
N PHE A 143 -9.55 -20.99 9.91
CA PHE A 143 -9.02 -19.94 10.75
C PHE A 143 -9.44 -18.55 10.26
N GLN A 144 -9.77 -17.67 11.16
CA GLN A 144 -10.06 -16.28 10.90
C GLN A 144 -9.36 -15.39 11.92
N VAL A 145 -8.68 -14.37 11.43
CA VAL A 145 -8.10 -13.32 12.28
C VAL A 145 -9.25 -12.51 12.87
N GLY A 146 -9.35 -12.51 14.20
CA GLY A 146 -10.34 -11.72 14.92
C GLY A 146 -10.09 -10.22 14.79
N PRO A 147 -11.09 -9.36 15.15
CA PRO A 147 -10.86 -7.93 15.23
C PRO A 147 -9.76 -7.67 16.25
N GLN A 148 -8.63 -7.13 15.80
CA GLN A 148 -7.52 -6.83 16.68
C GLN A 148 -7.95 -5.77 17.69
N ALA A 149 -7.97 -6.14 18.97
CA ALA A 149 -7.87 -5.15 20.02
C ALA A 149 -6.58 -4.37 19.76
N GLN A 150 -6.70 -3.05 19.65
CA GLN A 150 -5.55 -2.18 19.41
C GLN A 150 -4.35 -2.65 20.23
N PRO A 151 -3.16 -2.77 19.63
CA PRO A 151 -1.99 -3.20 20.38
C PRO A 151 -1.85 -2.24 21.55
N LYS A 152 -1.96 -2.76 22.76
CA LYS A 152 -1.56 -2.02 23.95
C LYS A 152 -0.13 -1.57 23.65
N ARG A 153 0.04 -0.28 23.45
CA ARG A 153 1.37 0.31 23.37
C ARG A 153 2.14 -0.28 24.54
N ARG A 154 3.09 -1.16 24.26
CA ARG A 154 4.08 -1.55 25.27
C ARG A 154 4.69 -0.23 25.73
N ALA A 155 4.27 0.22 26.90
CA ALA A 155 4.94 1.29 27.57
C ALA A 155 6.39 0.80 27.73
N SER A 156 7.29 1.41 26.99
CA SER A 156 8.71 1.27 27.27
C SER A 156 8.88 1.70 28.70
N ALA A 157 8.95 0.73 29.60
CA ALA A 157 9.37 0.96 30.94
C ALA A 157 10.84 1.39 30.86
N CYS A 158 11.03 2.68 30.73
CA CYS A 158 12.32 3.30 30.91
C CYS A 158 12.67 3.07 32.38
N ARG A 159 13.40 1.98 32.67
CA ARG A 159 14.02 1.79 33.95
C ARG A 159 15.06 2.88 34.11
N ARG A 160 14.69 3.95 34.77
CA ARG A 160 15.65 4.85 35.39
C ARG A 160 16.39 4.03 36.43
N ALA A 161 17.59 3.66 36.10
CA ALA A 161 18.55 3.25 37.09
C ALA A 161 18.76 4.42 38.05
N ARG A 162 18.21 4.32 39.24
CA ARG A 162 18.63 5.18 40.36
C ARG A 162 19.97 4.69 40.83
N SER A 163 21.01 5.41 40.47
CA SER A 163 22.28 5.28 41.15
C SER A 163 22.10 5.85 42.57
N SER A 164 22.02 4.99 43.56
CA SER A 164 22.19 5.38 44.94
C SER A 164 23.68 5.60 45.18
N SER A 165 24.07 6.87 45.20
CA SER A 165 25.35 7.25 45.78
C SER A 165 25.21 7.14 47.28
N SER A 166 25.81 6.12 47.87
CA SER A 166 26.04 6.06 49.28
C SER A 166 27.40 6.70 49.55
N ARG A 167 27.39 7.84 50.23
CA ARG A 167 28.56 8.40 50.89
C ARG A 167 28.66 7.79 52.28
N ASN A 168 29.81 7.31 52.58
CA ASN A 168 30.46 7.51 53.89
C ASN A 168 31.96 7.44 53.70
#